data_c7ca68062d0721eb2d1e54e3aec1ada8
#
_entry.id   c7ca68062d0721eb2d1e54e3aec1ada8
#
_cell.length_a   1.000
_cell.length_b   1.000
_cell.length_c   1.000
_cell.angle_alpha   90.00
_cell.angle_beta   90.00
_cell.angle_gamma   90.00
#
_symmetry.space_group_name_H-M   'P 1'
#
loop_
_entity.id
_entity.type
_entity.pdbx_description
1 polymer ?
#
loop_
_entity_poly.entity_id
_entity_poly.type
_entity_poly.pdbx_seq_one_letter_code
_entity_poly.pdbx_strand_id
1 'polypeptide(L)'
;MAKKKRARTRDIVAEGLYIASAATRLSLKNTILVHILAEGEDFDPERYLPEARTVLEALAAEAEADAARTATERRRARGRHYDSDGTHDYRARDVRNLRRREKQSLHVAEQLRLRAADDAELRLLIADARDAAWAEVAKNIDRTLRIEASRPDLDPDYERMRTARMQALRLVDLPKLRAQRRSAKAQRALREAGEVPEVAPDGTTSKGGFDPAELE
;
A
#
# COMPACT_ATOMS: atom_id res chain seq x y z
N MET A 1 11.58 37.30 10.51
CA MET A 1 10.86 36.05 10.75
C MET A 1 9.93 35.76 9.56
N ALA A 2 10.19 34.74 8.76
CA ALA A 2 9.35 34.39 7.60
C ALA A 2 7.99 33.88 8.08
N LYS A 3 6.88 34.51 7.66
CA LYS A 3 5.52 34.05 7.92
C LYS A 3 5.34 32.68 7.30
N LYS A 4 5.30 31.61 8.12
CA LYS A 4 5.02 30.22 7.68
C LYS A 4 3.68 30.22 6.95
N LYS A 5 3.72 30.02 5.61
CA LYS A 5 2.53 30.02 4.75
C LYS A 5 1.61 28.88 5.23
N ARG A 6 0.39 29.18 5.66
CA ARG A 6 -0.58 28.14 6.09
C ARG A 6 -0.89 27.24 4.93
N ALA A 7 -0.76 25.93 5.13
CA ALA A 7 -1.17 24.93 4.15
C ALA A 7 -2.65 25.11 3.78
N ARG A 8 -2.97 24.99 2.50
CA ARG A 8 -4.35 25.07 2.01
C ARG A 8 -5.12 23.82 2.44
N THR A 9 -6.43 23.94 2.64
CA THR A 9 -7.28 22.78 3.00
C THR A 9 -7.12 21.62 2.02
N ARG A 10 -7.01 21.93 0.72
CA ARG A 10 -6.77 20.94 -0.34
C ARG A 10 -5.48 20.15 -0.14
N ASP A 11 -4.40 20.81 0.27
CA ASP A 11 -3.09 20.16 0.46
C ASP A 11 -3.15 19.19 1.65
N ILE A 12 -3.82 19.57 2.75
CA ILE A 12 -4.00 18.72 3.93
C ILE A 12 -4.88 17.50 3.62
N VAL A 13 -5.94 17.68 2.84
CA VAL A 13 -6.79 16.57 2.40
C VAL A 13 -6.02 15.62 1.49
N ALA A 14 -5.25 16.14 0.54
CA ALA A 14 -4.40 15.35 -0.34
C ALA A 14 -3.35 14.54 0.45
N GLU A 15 -2.73 15.14 1.46
CA GLU A 15 -1.80 14.46 2.37
C GLU A 15 -2.51 13.35 3.16
N GLY A 16 -3.69 13.60 3.71
CA GLY A 16 -4.50 12.59 4.41
C GLY A 16 -4.85 11.40 3.51
N LEU A 17 -5.27 11.66 2.28
CA LEU A 17 -5.56 10.62 1.28
C LEU A 17 -4.31 9.83 0.87
N TYR A 18 -3.17 10.49 0.75
CA TYR A 18 -1.90 9.83 0.46
C TYR A 18 -1.50 8.87 1.58
N ILE A 19 -1.59 9.32 2.83
CA ILE A 19 -1.30 8.50 4.01
C ILE A 19 -2.24 7.29 4.08
N ALA A 20 -3.54 7.49 3.88
CA ALA A 20 -4.53 6.42 3.88
C ALA A 20 -4.26 5.39 2.76
N SER A 21 -3.94 5.84 1.55
CA SER A 21 -3.57 4.95 0.44
C SER A 21 -2.30 4.16 0.74
N ALA A 22 -1.31 4.78 1.38
CA ALA A 22 -0.09 4.10 1.79
C ALA A 22 -0.35 3.05 2.89
N ALA A 23 -1.21 3.35 3.86
CA ALA A 23 -1.61 2.40 4.92
C ALA A 23 -2.37 1.21 4.34
N THR A 24 -3.33 1.45 3.45
CA THR A 24 -4.10 0.40 2.77
C THR A 24 -3.18 -0.49 1.92
N ARG A 25 -2.27 0.11 1.15
CA ARG A 25 -1.28 -0.64 0.37
C ARG A 25 -0.39 -1.51 1.26
N LEU A 26 0.02 -1.02 2.43
CA LEU A 26 0.84 -1.79 3.37
C LEU A 26 0.07 -2.97 3.96
N SER A 27 -1.19 -2.78 4.34
CA SER A 27 -2.07 -3.86 4.81
C SER A 27 -2.21 -4.94 3.75
N LEU A 28 -2.67 -4.58 2.56
CA LEU A 28 -2.85 -5.50 1.43
C LEU A 28 -1.55 -6.21 1.05
N LYS A 29 -0.42 -5.50 1.03
CA LYS A 29 0.89 -6.10 0.78
C LYS A 29 1.17 -7.25 1.74
N ASN A 30 0.91 -7.05 3.04
CA ASN A 30 1.17 -8.07 4.05
C ASN A 30 0.23 -9.28 3.88
N THR A 31 -1.05 -9.05 3.60
CA THR A 31 -2.02 -10.11 3.31
C THR A 31 -1.62 -10.90 2.06
N ILE A 32 -1.24 -10.23 0.97
CA ILE A 32 -0.75 -10.85 -0.26
C ILE A 32 0.50 -11.71 0.01
N LEU A 33 1.46 -11.21 0.80
CA LEU A 33 2.65 -11.97 1.16
C LEU A 33 2.31 -13.25 1.94
N VAL A 34 1.37 -13.17 2.89
CA VAL A 34 0.94 -14.34 3.67
C VAL A 34 0.30 -15.38 2.75
N HIS A 35 -0.65 -15.01 1.91
CA HIS A 35 -1.34 -15.94 1.01
C HIS A 35 -0.39 -16.59 0.00
N ILE A 36 0.49 -15.82 -0.64
CA ILE A 36 1.40 -16.37 -1.64
C ILE A 36 2.52 -17.21 -1.00
N LEU A 37 3.12 -16.76 0.10
CA LEU A 37 4.29 -17.43 0.68
C LEU A 37 3.92 -18.54 1.66
N ALA A 38 2.85 -18.38 2.45
CA ALA A 38 2.46 -19.35 3.45
C ALA A 38 1.47 -20.39 2.90
N GLU A 39 0.58 -19.99 2.02
CA GLU A 39 -0.48 -20.83 1.50
C GLU A 39 -0.18 -21.36 0.08
N GLY A 40 0.81 -20.77 -0.61
CA GLY A 40 1.21 -21.19 -1.95
C GLY A 40 0.14 -20.92 -3.01
N GLU A 41 -0.75 -19.97 -2.77
CA GLU A 41 -1.85 -19.65 -3.65
C GLU A 41 -1.45 -18.70 -4.78
N ASP A 42 -2.08 -18.85 -5.93
CA ASP A 42 -1.95 -17.94 -7.04
C ASP A 42 -2.57 -16.57 -6.72
N PHE A 43 -1.96 -15.50 -7.23
CA PHE A 43 -2.46 -14.17 -7.05
C PHE A 43 -3.71 -13.91 -7.89
N ASP A 44 -4.86 -13.72 -7.22
CA ASP A 44 -6.11 -13.27 -7.83
C ASP A 44 -6.49 -11.88 -7.25
N PRO A 45 -6.50 -10.80 -8.04
CA PRO A 45 -6.84 -9.46 -7.57
C PRO A 45 -8.27 -9.34 -7.03
N GLU A 46 -9.22 -10.11 -7.58
CA GLU A 46 -10.64 -10.03 -7.18
C GLU A 46 -10.84 -10.52 -5.74
N ARG A 47 -10.03 -11.45 -5.28
CA ARG A 47 -10.04 -11.94 -3.90
C ARG A 47 -9.76 -10.84 -2.87
N TYR A 48 -8.95 -9.84 -3.22
CA TYR A 48 -8.54 -8.77 -2.31
C TYR A 48 -9.44 -7.54 -2.36
N LEU A 49 -10.42 -7.46 -3.28
CA LEU A 49 -11.34 -6.32 -3.37
C LEU A 49 -12.13 -6.08 -2.07
N PRO A 50 -12.74 -7.10 -1.43
CA PRO A 50 -13.47 -6.90 -0.19
C PRO A 50 -12.58 -6.37 0.95
N GLU A 51 -11.35 -6.88 1.05
CA GLU A 51 -10.38 -6.45 2.06
C GLU A 51 -9.95 -5.00 1.82
N ALA A 52 -9.60 -4.65 0.58
CA ALA A 52 -9.23 -3.29 0.20
C ALA A 52 -10.34 -2.29 0.55
N ARG A 53 -11.59 -2.64 0.26
CA ARG A 53 -12.77 -1.84 0.60
C ARG A 53 -12.91 -1.68 2.11
N THR A 54 -12.84 -2.78 2.85
CA THR A 54 -12.95 -2.78 4.32
C THR A 54 -11.90 -1.89 4.97
N VAL A 55 -10.65 -1.94 4.50
CA VAL A 55 -9.57 -1.09 5.04
C VAL A 55 -9.83 0.39 4.76
N LEU A 56 -10.28 0.76 3.56
CA LEU A 56 -10.61 2.16 3.23
C LEU A 56 -11.82 2.65 4.02
N GLU A 57 -12.85 1.83 4.22
CA GLU A 57 -14.02 2.16 5.02
C GLU A 57 -13.67 2.34 6.50
N ALA A 58 -12.78 1.51 7.04
CA ALA A 58 -12.27 1.66 8.41
C ALA A 58 -11.51 2.99 8.58
N LEU A 59 -10.64 3.35 7.63
CA LEU A 59 -9.93 4.64 7.64
C LEU A 59 -10.89 5.83 7.49
N ALA A 60 -11.97 5.69 6.70
CA ALA A 60 -13.01 6.70 6.59
C ALA A 60 -13.75 6.88 7.93
N ALA A 61 -14.10 5.78 8.60
CA ALA A 61 -14.74 5.82 9.91
C ALA A 61 -13.82 6.45 10.98
N GLU A 62 -12.52 6.19 10.93
CA GLU A 62 -11.53 6.83 11.81
C GLU A 62 -11.48 8.35 11.58
N ALA A 63 -11.46 8.80 10.33
CA ALA A 63 -11.49 10.22 9.99
C ALA A 63 -12.78 10.91 10.46
N GLU A 64 -13.94 10.23 10.41
CA GLU A 64 -15.19 10.74 10.99
C GLU A 64 -15.14 10.82 12.52
N ALA A 65 -14.57 9.82 13.17
CA ALA A 65 -14.37 9.84 14.61
C ALA A 65 -13.46 11.02 15.04
N ASP A 66 -12.41 11.32 14.24
CA ASP A 66 -11.57 12.50 14.44
C ASP A 66 -12.36 13.81 14.28
N ALA A 67 -13.23 13.88 13.28
CA ALA A 67 -14.11 15.02 13.09
C ALA A 67 -15.06 15.21 14.29
N ALA A 68 -15.64 14.15 14.81
CA ALA A 68 -16.53 14.17 15.97
C ALA A 68 -15.78 14.60 17.25
N ARG A 69 -14.56 14.11 17.47
CA ARG A 69 -13.68 14.57 18.57
C ARG A 69 -13.39 16.06 18.45
N THR A 70 -13.00 16.51 17.26
CA THR A 70 -12.71 17.92 16.98
C THR A 70 -13.94 18.82 17.16
N ALA A 71 -15.16 18.33 16.79
CA ALA A 71 -16.41 19.04 17.02
C ALA A 71 -16.69 19.21 18.51
N THR A 72 -16.41 18.19 19.32
CA THR A 72 -16.57 18.23 20.78
C THR A 72 -15.58 19.22 21.40
N GLU A 73 -14.32 19.20 20.98
CA GLU A 73 -13.32 20.18 21.43
C GLU A 73 -13.72 21.61 21.05
N ARG A 74 -14.30 21.81 19.86
CA ARG A 74 -14.79 23.11 19.40
C ARG A 74 -15.94 23.62 20.27
N ARG A 75 -16.87 22.74 20.70
CA ARG A 75 -17.95 23.11 21.64
C ARG A 75 -17.37 23.51 22.99
N ARG A 76 -16.41 22.74 23.52
CA ARG A 76 -15.71 23.07 24.78
C ARG A 76 -14.95 24.40 24.68
N ALA A 77 -14.27 24.66 23.56
CA ALA A 77 -13.55 25.91 23.34
C ALA A 77 -14.48 27.11 23.31
N ARG A 78 -15.72 26.98 22.83
CA ARG A 78 -16.73 28.04 22.87
C ARG A 78 -17.20 28.37 24.28
N GLY A 79 -17.30 27.37 25.16
CA GLY A 79 -17.78 27.53 26.56
C GLY A 79 -16.69 27.96 27.53
N ARG A 80 -15.43 28.04 27.12
CA ARG A 80 -14.35 28.53 27.99
C ARG A 80 -14.48 30.03 28.18
N HIS A 81 -14.73 30.48 29.41
CA HIS A 81 -14.54 31.86 29.82
C HIS A 81 -13.07 32.03 30.14
N TYR A 82 -12.39 32.88 29.40
CA TYR A 82 -11.05 33.33 29.78
C TYR A 82 -11.23 34.51 30.73
N ASP A 83 -10.98 34.29 32.01
CA ASP A 83 -10.64 35.32 32.96
C ASP A 83 -9.21 35.82 32.69
N SER A 84 -8.98 36.41 31.54
CA SER A 84 -7.72 37.09 31.29
C SER A 84 -7.95 38.59 31.28
N ASP A 85 -7.02 39.30 31.85
CA ASP A 85 -6.96 40.80 31.89
C ASP A 85 -7.01 41.46 30.50
N GLY A 86 -7.82 40.95 29.60
CA GLY A 86 -8.33 41.60 28.39
C GLY A 86 -7.39 41.70 27.20
N THR A 87 -6.15 41.25 27.29
CA THR A 87 -5.18 41.54 26.21
C THR A 87 -5.17 40.57 25.04
N HIS A 88 -5.56 39.28 25.17
CA HIS A 88 -5.54 38.33 24.03
C HIS A 88 -6.61 37.23 24.16
N ASP A 89 -7.78 37.43 23.56
CA ASP A 89 -8.77 36.34 23.39
C ASP A 89 -8.44 35.43 22.19
N TYR A 90 -7.80 34.30 22.44
CA TYR A 90 -7.50 33.30 21.43
C TYR A 90 -8.71 32.42 21.07
N ARG A 91 -9.84 32.53 21.80
CA ARG A 91 -11.03 31.68 21.64
C ARG A 91 -11.57 31.66 20.21
N ALA A 92 -11.75 32.84 19.61
CA ALA A 92 -12.25 32.95 18.24
C ALA A 92 -11.33 32.30 17.22
N ARG A 93 -10.01 32.35 17.44
CA ARG A 93 -8.99 31.72 16.61
C ARG A 93 -9.03 30.21 16.77
N ASP A 94 -9.14 29.68 17.98
CA ASP A 94 -9.16 28.26 18.27
C ASP A 94 -10.43 27.63 17.73
N VAL A 95 -11.59 28.22 17.95
CA VAL A 95 -12.87 27.76 17.38
C VAL A 95 -12.81 27.71 15.85
N ARG A 96 -12.17 28.70 15.20
CA ARG A 96 -12.01 28.74 13.74
C ARG A 96 -11.08 27.65 13.24
N ASN A 97 -9.97 27.38 13.93
CA ASN A 97 -9.02 26.34 13.59
C ASN A 97 -9.65 24.95 13.74
N LEU A 98 -10.35 24.70 14.86
CA LEU A 98 -11.06 23.42 15.11
C LEU A 98 -12.16 23.18 14.07
N ARG A 99 -12.95 24.20 13.72
CA ARG A 99 -13.95 24.09 12.65
C ARG A 99 -13.33 23.73 11.29
N ARG A 100 -12.15 24.28 11.00
CA ARG A 100 -11.42 23.96 9.78
C ARG A 100 -10.93 22.50 9.80
N ARG A 101 -10.36 22.05 10.91
CA ARG A 101 -9.89 20.66 11.09
C ARG A 101 -11.04 19.67 10.98
N GLU A 102 -12.15 19.92 11.64
CA GLU A 102 -13.38 19.12 11.52
C GLU A 102 -13.80 18.93 10.05
N LYS A 103 -13.89 20.04 9.28
CA LYS A 103 -14.22 19.98 7.86
C LYS A 103 -13.19 19.21 7.02
N GLN A 104 -11.91 19.31 7.37
CA GLN A 104 -10.85 18.59 6.66
C GLN A 104 -10.99 17.08 6.88
N SER A 105 -11.21 16.63 8.13
CA SER A 105 -11.41 15.21 8.45
C SER A 105 -12.66 14.64 7.79
N LEU A 106 -13.79 15.38 7.78
CA LEU A 106 -15.00 14.97 7.07
C LEU A 106 -14.77 14.81 5.56
N HIS A 107 -14.01 15.73 4.96
CA HIS A 107 -13.73 15.66 3.52
C HIS A 107 -12.78 14.49 3.19
N VAL A 108 -11.81 14.18 4.05
CA VAL A 108 -10.99 12.97 3.91
C VAL A 108 -11.87 11.72 3.97
N ALA A 109 -12.76 11.62 4.94
CA ALA A 109 -13.68 10.49 5.08
C ALA A 109 -14.56 10.29 3.85
N GLU A 110 -15.14 11.38 3.33
CA GLU A 110 -15.94 11.36 2.10
C GLU A 110 -15.15 10.83 0.90
N GLN A 111 -13.95 11.34 0.68
CA GLN A 111 -13.08 10.92 -0.41
C GLN A 111 -12.65 9.45 -0.28
N LEU A 112 -12.38 8.97 0.94
CA LEU A 112 -12.04 7.57 1.18
C LEU A 112 -13.23 6.65 0.86
N ARG A 113 -14.46 7.04 1.17
CA ARG A 113 -15.65 6.27 0.80
C ARG A 113 -15.87 6.23 -0.72
N LEU A 114 -15.65 7.34 -1.40
CA LEU A 114 -15.75 7.38 -2.87
C LEU A 114 -14.74 6.39 -3.49
N ARG A 115 -13.51 6.34 -2.98
CA ARG A 115 -12.49 5.38 -3.42
C ARG A 115 -12.85 3.94 -3.07
N ALA A 116 -13.43 3.70 -1.89
CA ALA A 116 -13.88 2.37 -1.49
C ALA A 116 -15.01 1.83 -2.38
N ALA A 117 -15.81 2.72 -2.98
CA ALA A 117 -16.86 2.38 -3.92
C ALA A 117 -16.39 2.18 -5.36
N ASP A 118 -15.16 2.60 -5.70
CA ASP A 118 -14.59 2.51 -7.06
C ASP A 118 -13.72 1.26 -7.20
N ASP A 119 -14.26 0.21 -7.81
CA ASP A 119 -13.55 -1.05 -8.05
C ASP A 119 -12.30 -0.87 -8.93
N ALA A 120 -12.28 0.10 -9.83
CA ALA A 120 -11.12 0.36 -10.67
C ALA A 120 -9.95 0.94 -9.83
N GLU A 121 -10.24 1.90 -8.95
CA GLU A 121 -9.25 2.42 -7.98
C GLU A 121 -8.76 1.32 -7.03
N LEU A 122 -9.67 0.46 -6.55
CA LEU A 122 -9.30 -0.67 -5.68
C LEU A 122 -8.35 -1.65 -6.39
N ARG A 123 -8.61 -2.00 -7.64
CA ARG A 123 -7.72 -2.88 -8.43
C ARG A 123 -6.33 -2.26 -8.63
N LEU A 124 -6.24 -0.95 -8.86
CA LEU A 124 -4.95 -0.26 -8.93
C LEU A 124 -4.20 -0.31 -7.60
N LEU A 125 -4.89 -0.11 -6.49
CA LEU A 125 -4.31 -0.19 -5.16
C LEU A 125 -3.78 -1.61 -4.83
N ILE A 126 -4.53 -2.64 -5.21
CA ILE A 126 -4.15 -4.05 -5.07
C ILE A 126 -2.93 -4.37 -5.94
N ALA A 127 -2.90 -3.88 -7.18
CA ALA A 127 -1.74 -4.05 -8.05
C ALA A 127 -0.48 -3.40 -7.48
N ASP A 128 -0.59 -2.19 -6.91
CA ASP A 128 0.50 -1.53 -6.20
C ASP A 128 0.98 -2.31 -4.99
N ALA A 129 0.05 -2.88 -4.23
CA ALA A 129 0.36 -3.70 -3.05
C ALA A 129 1.10 -4.98 -3.45
N ARG A 130 0.65 -5.66 -4.53
CA ARG A 130 1.33 -6.82 -5.11
C ARG A 130 2.76 -6.49 -5.53
N ASP A 131 2.95 -5.39 -6.25
CA ASP A 131 4.26 -4.97 -6.72
C ASP A 131 5.21 -4.66 -5.56
N ALA A 132 4.68 -4.07 -4.49
CA ALA A 132 5.42 -3.85 -3.24
C ALA A 132 5.76 -5.16 -2.52
N ALA A 133 4.85 -6.15 -2.52
CA ALA A 133 5.08 -7.48 -1.97
C ALA A 133 6.23 -8.19 -2.69
N TRP A 134 6.20 -8.24 -4.02
CA TRP A 134 7.29 -8.84 -4.81
C TRP A 134 8.62 -8.11 -4.64
N ALA A 135 8.61 -6.78 -4.51
CA ALA A 135 9.82 -6.01 -4.25
C ALA A 135 10.44 -6.37 -2.90
N GLU A 136 9.60 -6.64 -1.89
CA GLU A 136 10.07 -7.06 -0.56
C GLU A 136 10.65 -8.48 -0.57
N VAL A 137 9.99 -9.42 -1.24
CA VAL A 137 10.51 -10.78 -1.44
C VAL A 137 11.90 -10.73 -2.11
N ALA A 138 12.02 -9.98 -3.21
CA ALA A 138 13.29 -9.84 -3.90
C ALA A 138 14.40 -9.23 -3.01
N LYS A 139 14.04 -8.23 -2.19
CA LYS A 139 14.96 -7.62 -1.23
C LYS A 139 15.40 -8.59 -0.14
N ASN A 140 14.47 -9.40 0.38
CA ASN A 140 14.77 -10.39 1.41
C ASN A 140 15.66 -11.51 0.86
N ILE A 141 15.42 -12.00 -0.35
CA ILE A 141 16.29 -12.95 -1.04
C ILE A 141 17.71 -12.36 -1.18
N ASP A 142 17.83 -11.12 -1.66
CA ASP A 142 19.13 -10.46 -1.84
C ASP A 142 19.88 -10.29 -0.50
N ARG A 143 19.15 -9.95 0.56
CA ARG A 143 19.70 -9.87 1.92
C ARG A 143 20.19 -11.22 2.43
N THR A 144 19.40 -12.27 2.25
CA THR A 144 19.79 -13.64 2.66
C THR A 144 21.01 -14.10 1.89
N LEU A 145 21.07 -13.84 0.59
CA LEU A 145 22.25 -14.15 -0.23
C LEU A 145 23.52 -13.44 0.25
N ARG A 146 23.41 -12.17 0.67
CA ARG A 146 24.55 -11.42 1.23
C ARG A 146 25.01 -11.99 2.57
N ILE A 147 24.08 -12.34 3.45
CA ILE A 147 24.39 -12.96 4.75
C ILE A 147 25.09 -14.29 4.54
N GLU A 148 24.57 -15.14 3.66
CA GLU A 148 25.17 -16.42 3.35
C GLU A 148 26.56 -16.28 2.70
N ALA A 149 26.76 -15.25 1.85
CA ALA A 149 28.06 -14.97 1.24
C ALA A 149 29.12 -14.51 2.25
N SER A 150 28.72 -13.97 3.40
CA SER A 150 29.64 -13.45 4.43
C SER A 150 29.95 -14.45 5.54
N ARG A 151 29.40 -15.67 5.52
CA ARG A 151 29.69 -16.70 6.54
C ARG A 151 31.05 -17.34 6.30
N PRO A 152 31.98 -17.30 7.27
CA PRO A 152 33.39 -17.70 7.07
C PRO A 152 33.69 -19.19 7.17
N ASP A 153 32.86 -20.01 7.83
CA ASP A 153 33.26 -21.35 8.25
C ASP A 153 32.34 -22.45 7.72
N LEU A 154 32.49 -22.81 6.46
CA LEU A 154 31.70 -23.88 5.85
C LEU A 154 32.60 -24.90 5.14
N ASP A 155 32.23 -26.21 5.26
CA ASP A 155 32.80 -27.31 4.51
C ASP A 155 32.90 -26.98 3.01
N PRO A 156 34.04 -27.27 2.31
CA PRO A 156 34.23 -26.98 0.89
C PRO A 156 33.13 -27.53 -0.03
N ASP A 157 32.53 -28.67 0.34
CA ASP A 157 31.40 -29.23 -0.46
C ASP A 157 30.11 -28.48 -0.24
N TYR A 158 29.87 -28.02 0.98
CA TYR A 158 28.75 -27.13 1.27
C TYR A 158 28.93 -25.77 0.58
N GLU A 159 30.14 -25.23 0.55
CA GLU A 159 30.42 -23.99 -0.18
C GLU A 159 30.17 -24.09 -1.69
N ARG A 160 30.53 -25.20 -2.31
CA ARG A 160 30.23 -25.43 -3.75
C ARG A 160 28.73 -25.48 -4.03
N MET A 161 27.99 -26.25 -3.25
CA MET A 161 26.52 -26.34 -3.39
C MET A 161 25.84 -25.00 -3.10
N ARG A 162 26.30 -24.28 -2.08
CA ARG A 162 25.82 -22.93 -1.73
C ARG A 162 26.07 -21.95 -2.87
N THR A 163 27.28 -21.93 -3.43
CA THR A 163 27.64 -21.04 -4.53
C THR A 163 26.78 -21.31 -5.75
N ALA A 164 26.57 -22.55 -6.12
CA ALA A 164 25.70 -22.94 -7.22
C ALA A 164 24.25 -22.50 -7.00
N ARG A 165 23.72 -22.69 -5.79
CA ARG A 165 22.38 -22.28 -5.40
C ARG A 165 22.23 -20.76 -5.39
N MET A 166 23.22 -20.02 -4.92
CA MET A 166 23.24 -18.56 -4.95
C MET A 166 23.31 -18.01 -6.40
N GLN A 167 24.08 -18.67 -7.26
CA GLN A 167 24.13 -18.31 -8.69
C GLN A 167 22.76 -18.55 -9.37
N ALA A 168 22.13 -19.68 -9.09
CA ALA A 168 20.79 -19.97 -9.63
C ALA A 168 19.77 -18.91 -9.18
N LEU A 169 19.75 -18.56 -7.89
CA LEU A 169 18.87 -17.49 -7.36
C LEU A 169 19.15 -16.14 -8.02
N ARG A 170 20.40 -15.75 -8.21
CA ARG A 170 20.77 -14.48 -8.85
C ARG A 170 20.47 -14.45 -10.35
N LEU A 171 20.77 -15.53 -11.06
CA LEU A 171 20.69 -15.57 -12.52
C LEU A 171 19.29 -15.92 -13.03
N VAL A 172 18.50 -16.66 -12.27
CA VAL A 172 17.19 -17.15 -12.68
C VAL A 172 16.06 -16.46 -11.92
N ASP A 173 16.05 -16.55 -10.58
CA ASP A 173 14.89 -16.15 -9.79
C ASP A 173 14.76 -14.63 -9.66
N LEU A 174 15.83 -13.91 -9.34
CA LEU A 174 15.80 -12.46 -9.26
C LEU A 174 15.50 -11.77 -10.60
N PRO A 175 16.06 -12.19 -11.76
CA PRO A 175 15.66 -11.65 -13.05
C PRO A 175 14.20 -11.93 -13.39
N LYS A 176 13.65 -13.13 -13.09
CA LYS A 176 12.23 -13.43 -13.29
C LYS A 176 11.34 -12.50 -12.47
N LEU A 177 11.62 -12.33 -11.18
CA LEU A 177 10.88 -11.40 -10.32
C LEU A 177 10.95 -9.96 -10.83
N ARG A 178 12.13 -9.52 -11.29
CA ARG A 178 12.29 -8.18 -11.88
C ARG A 178 11.56 -8.01 -13.22
N ALA A 179 11.52 -9.05 -14.04
CA ALA A 179 10.78 -9.06 -15.31
C ALA A 179 9.28 -8.98 -15.06
N GLN A 180 8.75 -9.76 -14.12
CA GLN A 180 7.34 -9.70 -13.72
C GLN A 180 6.96 -8.30 -13.21
N ARG A 181 7.81 -7.68 -12.41
CA ARG A 181 7.60 -6.30 -11.93
C ARG A 181 7.59 -5.28 -13.07
N ARG A 182 8.49 -5.43 -14.08
CA ARG A 182 8.53 -4.53 -15.25
C ARG A 182 7.30 -4.68 -16.11
N SER A 183 6.85 -5.91 -16.37
CA SER A 183 5.64 -6.15 -17.15
C SER A 183 4.38 -5.62 -16.46
N ALA A 184 4.24 -5.81 -15.16
CA ALA A 184 3.15 -5.25 -14.38
C ALA A 184 3.15 -3.71 -14.42
N LYS A 185 4.33 -3.09 -14.28
CA LYS A 185 4.46 -1.63 -14.41
C LYS A 185 4.14 -1.12 -15.81
N ALA A 186 4.57 -1.82 -16.86
CA ALA A 186 4.26 -1.48 -18.24
C ALA A 186 2.76 -1.61 -18.54
N GLN A 187 2.12 -2.70 -18.09
CA GLN A 187 0.67 -2.87 -18.21
C GLN A 187 -0.12 -1.78 -17.47
N ARG A 188 0.37 -1.35 -16.32
CA ARG A 188 -0.22 -0.25 -15.58
C ARG A 188 -0.10 1.07 -16.35
N ALA A 189 1.07 1.38 -16.88
CA ALA A 189 1.29 2.58 -17.69
C ALA A 189 0.40 2.61 -18.95
N LEU A 190 0.19 1.46 -19.61
CA LEU A 190 -0.72 1.32 -20.75
C LEU A 190 -2.19 1.56 -20.36
N ARG A 191 -2.61 1.05 -19.20
CA ARG A 191 -3.96 1.32 -18.66
C ARG A 191 -4.16 2.79 -18.30
N GLU A 192 -3.17 3.42 -17.68
CA GLU A 192 -3.19 4.85 -17.32
C GLU A 192 -3.19 5.75 -18.58
N ALA A 193 -2.58 5.29 -19.68
CA ALA A 193 -2.59 5.98 -20.98
C ALA A 193 -3.89 5.79 -21.78
N GLY A 194 -4.87 5.01 -21.27
CA GLY A 194 -6.12 4.71 -21.99
C GLY A 194 -5.97 3.72 -23.14
N GLU A 195 -4.81 3.17 -23.36
CA GLU A 195 -4.53 2.08 -24.31
C GLU A 195 -4.76 0.74 -23.65
N VAL A 196 -6.01 0.33 -23.48
CA VAL A 196 -6.34 -1.04 -23.03
C VAL A 196 -6.33 -1.94 -24.27
N PRO A 197 -5.35 -2.82 -24.46
CA PRO A 197 -5.53 -3.91 -25.38
C PRO A 197 -6.60 -4.83 -24.80
N GLU A 198 -7.72 -4.95 -25.51
CA GLU A 198 -8.77 -5.94 -25.25
C GLU A 198 -8.12 -7.33 -25.35
N VAL A 199 -7.73 -7.87 -24.21
CA VAL A 199 -7.26 -9.26 -24.13
C VAL A 199 -8.49 -10.15 -24.27
N ALA A 200 -8.72 -10.68 -25.46
CA ALA A 200 -9.68 -11.72 -25.68
C ALA A 200 -9.39 -12.89 -24.70
N PRO A 201 -10.42 -13.50 -24.11
CA PRO A 201 -10.25 -14.62 -23.21
C PRO A 201 -10.00 -15.91 -24.04
N ASP A 202 -8.84 -16.03 -24.65
CA ASP A 202 -8.45 -17.29 -25.26
C ASP A 202 -7.91 -18.22 -24.17
N GLY A 203 -8.87 -19.01 -23.63
CA GLY A 203 -8.58 -20.15 -22.79
C GLY A 203 -7.87 -21.26 -23.54
N THR A 204 -6.56 -21.16 -23.67
CA THR A 204 -5.69 -22.30 -23.96
C THR A 204 -4.65 -22.44 -22.86
N THR A 205 -5.08 -23.03 -21.75
CA THR A 205 -4.18 -23.68 -20.82
C THR A 205 -3.55 -24.87 -21.52
N SER A 206 -2.34 -24.69 -22.03
CA SER A 206 -1.47 -25.77 -22.41
C SER A 206 -1.13 -26.55 -21.14
N LYS A 207 -1.86 -27.67 -20.93
CA LYS A 207 -1.49 -28.75 -20.02
C LYS A 207 -0.23 -29.42 -20.59
N GLY A 208 0.94 -28.94 -20.27
CA GLY A 208 2.18 -29.67 -20.34
C GLY A 208 2.20 -30.66 -19.19
N GLY A 209 1.54 -31.80 -19.36
CA GLY A 209 1.66 -32.94 -18.46
C GLY A 209 3.09 -33.46 -18.49
N PHE A 210 3.77 -33.37 -17.34
CA PHE A 210 5.02 -34.08 -17.09
C PHE A 210 4.64 -35.54 -16.85
N ASP A 211 5.00 -36.42 -17.79
CA ASP A 211 4.80 -37.85 -17.66
C ASP A 211 6.02 -38.47 -16.97
N PRO A 212 5.89 -39.02 -15.75
CA PRO A 212 7.03 -39.55 -14.99
C PRO A 212 7.45 -40.97 -15.46
N ALA A 213 6.92 -41.49 -16.58
CA ALA A 213 7.17 -42.86 -17.03
C ALA A 213 8.33 -43.04 -18.03
N GLU A 214 9.12 -42.01 -18.35
CA GLU A 214 10.28 -42.09 -19.26
C GLU A 214 11.63 -42.09 -18.55
N LEU A 215 11.77 -42.76 -17.42
CA LEU A 215 13.05 -43.06 -16.79
C LEU A 215 13.06 -44.54 -16.33
N GLU A 216 13.12 -45.49 -17.27
CA GLU A 216 13.75 -46.79 -17.09
C GLU A 216 14.88 -46.95 -18.12
#